data_0bfe7472886576858ff553073fd0f3f3
#
_entry.id   0bfe7472886576858ff553073fd0f3f3
#
_cell.length_a   1.000
_cell.length_b   1.000
_cell.length_c   1.000
_cell.angle_alpha   90.00
_cell.angle_beta   90.00
_cell.angle_gamma   90.00
#
_symmetry.space_group_name_H-M   'P 1'
#
loop_
_entity.id
_entity.type
_entity.pdbx_description
1 polymer ?
#
loop_
_entity_poly.entity_id
_entity_poly.type
_entity_poly.pdbx_seq_one_letter_code
_entity_poly.pdbx_strand_id
1 'polypeptide(L)'
;KRQILAPVRDLIGPNVRLRTTKLNMKSAEYGAPIEWHQDLAFYPYTNDDVLAVGIIIDDMESKNGPLMVYPGTHKGPIYNHHINGVFAGGMSVLDAGLKSEDAVELKGPAGSVSIHHGRIVHGSAKNTSDRSRRLMFFEMTASDAFPIIGSMDAFKNMEHFDQQILCGEKIIEPRLSNIHLRIPQPQ
;
A
#
# COMPACT_ATOMS: atom_id res chain seq x y z
N LYS A 1 3.27 16.88 -10.26
CA LYS A 1 2.65 15.77 -11.04
C LYS A 1 3.71 14.94 -11.76
N ARG A 2 4.58 15.56 -12.58
CA ARG A 2 5.60 14.87 -13.38
C ARG A 2 6.65 14.14 -12.52
N GLN A 3 7.10 14.75 -11.43
CA GLN A 3 8.10 14.20 -10.50
C GLN A 3 7.64 12.91 -9.77
N ILE A 4 6.32 12.72 -9.61
CA ILE A 4 5.74 11.53 -9.00
C ILE A 4 5.42 10.47 -10.06
N LEU A 5 4.80 10.88 -11.17
CA LEU A 5 4.36 9.92 -12.19
C LEU A 5 5.51 9.30 -12.99
N ALA A 6 6.65 9.99 -13.15
CA ALA A 6 7.78 9.41 -13.88
C ALA A 6 8.29 8.13 -13.21
N PRO A 7 8.71 8.14 -11.92
CA PRO A 7 9.16 6.90 -11.27
C PRO A 7 8.06 5.83 -11.15
N VAL A 8 6.79 6.22 -11.01
CA VAL A 8 5.69 5.25 -11.01
C VAL A 8 5.59 4.53 -12.36
N ARG A 9 5.67 5.27 -13.47
CA ARG A 9 5.67 4.68 -14.83
C ARG A 9 6.87 3.77 -15.08
N ASP A 10 8.03 4.11 -14.54
CA ASP A 10 9.23 3.27 -14.65
C ASP A 10 9.07 1.95 -13.90
N LEU A 11 8.23 1.92 -12.84
CA LEU A 11 7.99 0.75 -12.00
C LEU A 11 6.86 -0.16 -12.51
N ILE A 12 5.72 0.42 -12.95
CA ILE A 12 4.51 -0.34 -13.30
C ILE A 12 4.00 -0.11 -14.73
N GLY A 13 4.82 0.53 -15.57
CA GLY A 13 4.50 0.74 -16.97
C GLY A 13 3.83 2.08 -17.30
N PRO A 14 3.62 2.36 -18.60
CA PRO A 14 3.22 3.69 -19.07
C PRO A 14 1.78 4.08 -18.73
N ASN A 15 0.91 3.11 -18.51
CA ASN A 15 -0.52 3.30 -18.31
C ASN A 15 -0.85 3.18 -16.82
N VAL A 16 -1.06 4.29 -16.15
CA VAL A 16 -1.23 4.38 -14.69
C VAL A 16 -2.59 4.93 -14.32
N ARG A 17 -3.23 4.30 -13.36
CA ARG A 17 -4.50 4.65 -12.77
C ARG A 17 -4.34 5.06 -11.31
N LEU A 18 -5.11 6.04 -10.85
CA LEU A 18 -5.29 6.33 -9.44
C LEU A 18 -6.35 5.37 -8.89
N ARG A 19 -5.99 4.61 -7.86
CA ARG A 19 -6.94 3.77 -7.14
C ARG A 19 -7.69 4.59 -6.09
N THR A 20 -6.95 5.18 -5.16
CA THR A 20 -7.52 5.99 -4.09
C THR A 20 -6.49 6.94 -3.50
N THR A 21 -6.97 7.84 -2.66
CA THR A 21 -6.13 8.72 -1.84
C THR A 21 -6.55 8.62 -0.39
N LYS A 22 -5.58 8.63 0.52
CA LYS A 22 -5.86 8.65 1.96
C LYS A 22 -4.83 9.49 2.71
N LEU A 23 -5.28 10.20 3.74
CA LEU A 23 -4.43 10.90 4.67
C LEU A 23 -4.31 10.09 5.97
N ASN A 24 -3.13 9.55 6.21
CA ASN A 24 -2.81 8.84 7.44
C ASN A 24 -2.25 9.83 8.46
N MET A 25 -2.95 9.96 9.58
CA MET A 25 -2.57 10.85 10.68
C MET A 25 -2.30 10.05 11.95
N LYS A 26 -1.24 10.41 12.64
CA LYS A 26 -0.96 9.95 14.00
C LYS A 26 -0.92 11.17 14.92
N SER A 27 -1.87 11.26 15.82
CA SER A 27 -1.90 12.32 16.84
C SER A 27 -0.66 12.25 17.72
N ALA A 28 -0.22 13.39 18.22
CA ALA A 28 0.81 13.46 19.26
C ALA A 28 0.47 12.53 20.42
N GLU A 29 1.45 11.79 20.93
CA GLU A 29 1.38 10.89 22.10
C GLU A 29 0.43 9.68 21.95
N TYR A 30 -0.69 9.81 21.22
CA TYR A 30 -1.78 8.84 21.15
C TYR A 30 -1.92 8.11 19.81
N GLY A 31 -1.17 8.52 18.78
CA GLY A 31 -1.28 7.92 17.46
C GLY A 31 -0.99 6.41 17.48
N ALA A 32 -2.03 5.59 17.30
CA ALA A 32 -1.94 4.13 17.39
C ALA A 32 -0.95 3.51 16.37
N PRO A 33 -0.37 2.35 16.66
CA PRO A 33 0.38 1.59 15.66
C PRO A 33 -0.53 1.14 14.51
N ILE A 34 0.08 0.83 13.38
CA ILE A 34 -0.59 0.09 12.29
C ILE A 34 0.10 -1.27 12.22
N GLU A 35 -0.70 -2.32 12.35
CA GLU A 35 -0.23 -3.70 12.30
C GLU A 35 0.47 -4.01 10.98
N TRP A 36 1.39 -4.97 11.02
CA TRP A 36 2.08 -5.45 9.84
C TRP A 36 1.11 -6.07 8.84
N HIS A 37 1.16 -5.63 7.59
CA HIS A 37 0.27 -6.08 6.54
C HIS A 37 0.89 -5.88 5.14
N GLN A 38 0.18 -6.40 4.16
CA GLN A 38 0.43 -6.17 2.74
C GLN A 38 -0.86 -5.60 2.14
N ASP A 39 -0.77 -4.48 1.46
CA ASP A 39 -1.91 -3.79 0.88
C ASP A 39 -2.75 -4.69 -0.04
N LEU A 40 -2.07 -5.50 -0.88
CA LEU A 40 -2.76 -6.37 -1.84
C LEU A 40 -3.62 -7.46 -1.18
N ALA A 41 -3.47 -7.71 0.12
CA ALA A 41 -4.35 -8.59 0.88
C ALA A 41 -5.73 -7.98 1.16
N PHE A 42 -5.81 -6.64 1.21
CA PHE A 42 -7.08 -5.91 1.43
C PHE A 42 -7.83 -5.66 0.13
N TYR A 43 -7.11 -5.48 -0.96
CA TYR A 43 -7.67 -5.17 -2.26
C TYR A 43 -6.93 -5.96 -3.36
N PRO A 44 -7.26 -7.25 -3.49
CA PRO A 44 -6.64 -8.09 -4.50
C PRO A 44 -6.98 -7.61 -5.92
N TYR A 45 -5.98 -7.64 -6.78
CA TYR A 45 -6.06 -7.27 -8.19
C TYR A 45 -5.60 -8.43 -9.07
N THR A 46 -5.93 -8.38 -10.36
CA THR A 46 -5.54 -9.40 -11.35
C THR A 46 -4.04 -9.51 -11.53
N ASN A 47 -3.28 -8.46 -11.19
CA ASN A 47 -1.82 -8.47 -11.09
C ASN A 47 -1.36 -7.59 -9.92
N ASP A 48 -0.07 -7.58 -9.64
CA ASP A 48 0.51 -6.91 -8.49
C ASP A 48 1.21 -5.58 -8.80
N ASP A 49 1.01 -5.02 -9.98
CA ASP A 49 1.48 -3.68 -10.31
C ASP A 49 0.64 -2.62 -9.58
N VAL A 50 0.76 -2.63 -8.29
CA VAL A 50 0.08 -1.78 -7.32
C VAL A 50 1.12 -1.11 -6.44
N LEU A 51 1.10 0.22 -6.41
CA LEU A 51 2.03 1.04 -5.64
C LEU A 51 1.29 2.01 -4.72
N ALA A 52 1.83 2.21 -3.53
CA ALA A 52 1.45 3.32 -2.66
C ALA A 52 2.56 4.39 -2.68
N VAL A 53 2.20 5.59 -3.11
CA VAL A 53 3.08 6.78 -3.12
C VAL A 53 2.73 7.64 -1.93
N GLY A 54 3.62 7.70 -0.94
CA GLY A 54 3.45 8.50 0.27
C GLY A 54 4.18 9.84 0.18
N ILE A 55 3.48 10.94 0.44
CA ILE A 55 4.07 12.27 0.59
C ILE A 55 4.11 12.61 2.07
N ILE A 56 5.31 12.82 2.60
CA ILE A 56 5.55 13.22 3.98
C ILE A 56 5.14 14.67 4.16
N ILE A 57 4.11 14.94 4.97
CA ILE A 57 3.62 16.28 5.23
C ILE A 57 4.33 16.91 6.43
N ASP A 58 4.60 16.14 7.47
CA ASP A 58 5.38 16.55 8.64
C ASP A 58 6.67 15.73 8.69
N ASP A 59 7.77 16.29 9.16
CA ASP A 59 9.03 15.58 9.32
C ASP A 59 8.80 14.23 10.01
N MET A 60 9.27 13.16 9.38
CA MET A 60 9.05 11.79 9.82
C MET A 60 10.29 11.22 10.48
N GLU A 61 10.19 10.93 11.77
CA GLU A 61 11.26 10.51 12.67
C GLU A 61 10.88 9.24 13.44
N SER A 62 11.84 8.56 14.05
CA SER A 62 11.57 7.29 14.77
C SER A 62 10.52 7.43 15.88
N LYS A 63 10.44 8.58 16.57
CA LYS A 63 9.51 8.79 17.70
C LYS A 63 8.08 9.08 17.27
N ASN A 64 7.85 9.54 16.05
CA ASN A 64 6.49 9.92 15.60
C ASN A 64 5.79 8.84 14.76
N GLY A 65 6.28 7.60 14.84
CA GLY A 65 5.68 6.45 14.19
C GLY A 65 5.81 6.46 12.67
N PRO A 66 7.04 6.44 12.14
CA PRO A 66 7.27 6.39 10.70
C PRO A 66 6.70 5.13 10.08
N LEU A 67 6.50 5.17 8.77
CA LEU A 67 6.25 3.97 7.98
C LEU A 67 7.47 3.05 8.10
N MET A 68 7.21 1.77 8.34
CA MET A 68 8.23 0.72 8.41
C MET A 68 7.95 -0.34 7.37
N VAL A 69 8.99 -0.89 6.77
CA VAL A 69 8.88 -1.93 5.74
C VAL A 69 9.86 -3.06 6.01
N TYR A 70 9.54 -4.26 5.55
CA TYR A 70 10.50 -5.36 5.42
C TYR A 70 11.02 -5.41 3.97
N PRO A 71 12.24 -4.94 3.71
CA PRO A 71 12.79 -4.89 2.35
C PRO A 71 12.80 -6.26 1.67
N GLY A 72 12.47 -6.31 0.39
CA GLY A 72 12.48 -7.55 -0.40
C GLY A 72 11.22 -8.40 -0.32
N THR A 73 10.34 -8.19 0.68
CA THR A 73 9.13 -9.02 0.87
C THR A 73 8.11 -8.90 -0.25
N HIS A 74 8.15 -7.82 -1.05
CA HIS A 74 7.33 -7.70 -2.26
C HIS A 74 7.61 -8.78 -3.32
N LYS A 75 8.77 -9.43 -3.28
CA LYS A 75 9.13 -10.57 -4.15
C LYS A 75 8.68 -11.92 -3.59
N GLY A 76 8.27 -11.94 -2.32
CA GLY A 76 7.78 -13.13 -1.61
C GLY A 76 6.29 -13.38 -1.84
N PRO A 77 5.67 -14.26 -1.04
CA PRO A 77 4.24 -14.54 -1.11
C PRO A 77 3.40 -13.38 -0.54
N ILE A 78 2.10 -13.41 -0.80
CA ILE A 78 1.13 -12.72 0.03
C ILE A 78 0.84 -13.63 1.22
N TYR A 79 1.26 -13.17 2.40
CA TYR A 79 1.10 -13.91 3.65
C TYR A 79 -0.37 -14.04 4.06
N ASN A 80 -0.64 -14.82 5.07
CA ASN A 80 -1.98 -15.01 5.58
C ASN A 80 -2.40 -13.84 6.47
N HIS A 81 -3.48 -13.16 6.13
CA HIS A 81 -4.10 -12.07 6.89
C HIS A 81 -5.42 -12.51 7.54
N HIS A 82 -5.65 -13.83 7.67
CA HIS A 82 -6.84 -14.37 8.31
C HIS A 82 -6.48 -15.08 9.62
N ILE A 83 -7.35 -14.94 10.62
CA ILE A 83 -7.31 -15.66 11.88
C ILE A 83 -8.59 -16.49 11.96
N ASN A 84 -8.46 -17.80 12.12
CA ASN A 84 -9.60 -18.73 12.15
C ASN A 84 -10.56 -18.59 10.96
N GLY A 85 -10.02 -18.31 9.78
CA GLY A 85 -10.80 -18.13 8.56
C GLY A 85 -11.46 -16.76 8.38
N VAL A 86 -11.30 -15.84 9.33
CA VAL A 86 -11.83 -14.46 9.27
C VAL A 86 -10.68 -13.50 8.91
N PHE A 87 -10.94 -12.56 8.02
CA PHE A 87 -9.94 -11.55 7.64
C PHE A 87 -9.66 -10.60 8.80
N ALA A 88 -8.43 -10.61 9.30
CA ALA A 88 -8.00 -9.84 10.47
C ALA A 88 -7.30 -8.51 10.12
N GLY A 89 -6.97 -8.30 8.85
CA GLY A 89 -6.29 -7.10 8.38
C GLY A 89 -4.78 -7.03 8.68
N GLY A 90 -4.30 -7.71 9.71
CA GLY A 90 -2.89 -7.82 10.04
C GLY A 90 -2.34 -9.24 9.78
N MET A 91 -1.02 -9.37 9.79
CA MET A 91 -0.34 -10.66 9.67
C MET A 91 0.68 -10.85 10.79
N SER A 92 0.97 -12.11 11.12
CA SER A 92 2.05 -12.45 12.05
C SER A 92 3.40 -12.42 11.32
N VAL A 93 4.27 -11.52 11.70
CA VAL A 93 5.65 -11.45 11.17
C VAL A 93 6.49 -12.66 11.62
N LEU A 94 6.19 -13.19 12.82
CA LEU A 94 6.87 -14.39 13.33
C LEU A 94 6.54 -15.62 12.48
N ASP A 95 5.26 -15.84 12.14
CA ASP A 95 4.83 -16.96 11.30
C ASP A 95 5.35 -16.81 9.86
N ALA A 96 5.61 -15.58 9.43
CA ALA A 96 6.26 -15.27 8.16
C ALA A 96 7.78 -15.47 8.18
N GLY A 97 8.38 -15.75 9.34
CA GLY A 97 9.82 -15.89 9.51
C GLY A 97 10.59 -14.57 9.41
N LEU A 98 9.90 -13.43 9.58
CA LEU A 98 10.51 -12.10 9.53
C LEU A 98 11.01 -11.70 10.93
N LYS A 99 12.20 -11.12 10.98
CA LYS A 99 12.81 -10.69 12.24
C LYS A 99 12.62 -9.18 12.42
N SER A 100 12.36 -8.76 13.65
CA SER A 100 12.10 -7.33 13.94
C SER A 100 13.26 -6.40 13.56
N GLU A 101 14.49 -6.88 13.66
CA GLU A 101 15.70 -6.15 13.29
C GLU A 101 15.85 -5.89 11.78
N ASP A 102 15.14 -6.65 10.94
CA ASP A 102 15.19 -6.49 9.47
C ASP A 102 14.21 -5.40 8.99
N ALA A 103 13.36 -4.88 9.86
CA ALA A 103 12.44 -3.82 9.52
C ALA A 103 13.16 -2.47 9.41
N VAL A 104 12.85 -1.73 8.35
CA VAL A 104 13.47 -0.43 8.05
C VAL A 104 12.45 0.69 8.19
N GLU A 105 12.81 1.74 8.94
CA GLU A 105 12.03 2.96 9.05
C GLU A 105 12.23 3.86 7.83
N LEU A 106 11.15 4.29 7.20
CA LEU A 106 11.16 5.27 6.12
C LEU A 106 11.01 6.67 6.70
N LYS A 107 12.13 7.31 7.00
CA LYS A 107 12.22 8.66 7.59
C LYS A 107 12.59 9.71 6.55
N GLY A 108 12.23 10.96 6.82
CA GLY A 108 12.64 12.09 5.98
C GLY A 108 11.92 13.38 6.35
N PRO A 109 12.42 14.52 5.86
CA PRO A 109 11.77 15.80 6.07
C PRO A 109 10.44 15.91 5.29
N ALA A 110 9.61 16.86 5.70
CA ALA A 110 8.41 17.26 4.96
C ALA A 110 8.72 17.51 3.48
N GLY A 111 7.86 17.03 2.59
CA GLY A 111 8.06 17.07 1.14
C GLY A 111 8.79 15.85 0.56
N SER A 112 9.37 14.98 1.40
CA SER A 112 9.91 13.70 0.94
C SER A 112 8.81 12.78 0.40
N VAL A 113 9.19 11.90 -0.53
CA VAL A 113 8.28 10.94 -1.16
C VAL A 113 8.81 9.53 -0.93
N SER A 114 7.93 8.64 -0.48
CA SER A 114 8.17 7.20 -0.46
C SER A 114 7.32 6.51 -1.52
N ILE A 115 7.84 5.43 -2.11
CA ILE A 115 7.07 4.56 -3.01
C ILE A 115 7.26 3.14 -2.51
N HIS A 116 6.16 2.44 -2.26
CA HIS A 116 6.22 1.04 -1.89
C HIS A 116 5.21 0.21 -2.67
N HIS A 117 5.58 -1.04 -2.89
CA HIS A 117 4.78 -2.01 -3.64
C HIS A 117 3.68 -2.60 -2.78
N GLY A 118 2.49 -2.89 -3.34
CA GLY A 118 1.35 -3.42 -2.61
C GLY A 118 1.57 -4.79 -1.94
N ARG A 119 2.63 -5.51 -2.30
CA ARG A 119 3.04 -6.77 -1.65
C ARG A 119 4.11 -6.60 -0.57
N ILE A 120 4.66 -5.42 -0.36
CA ILE A 120 5.66 -5.26 0.69
C ILE A 120 4.99 -5.36 2.06
N VAL A 121 5.59 -6.12 2.96
CA VAL A 121 5.14 -6.14 4.36
C VAL A 121 5.52 -4.82 5.00
N HIS A 122 4.53 -4.10 5.50
CA HIS A 122 4.73 -2.79 6.10
C HIS A 122 3.78 -2.55 7.29
N GLY A 123 4.12 -1.55 8.07
CA GLY A 123 3.36 -1.17 9.26
C GLY A 123 3.91 0.13 9.82
N SER A 124 3.54 0.49 11.03
CA SER A 124 4.13 1.65 11.71
C SER A 124 3.96 1.56 13.23
N ALA A 125 4.97 1.99 13.97
CA ALA A 125 4.93 2.08 15.43
C ALA A 125 3.96 3.18 15.92
N LYS A 126 3.68 3.18 17.22
CA LYS A 126 2.94 4.26 17.89
C LYS A 126 3.70 5.59 17.73
N ASN A 127 2.96 6.71 17.65
CA ASN A 127 3.54 8.03 17.80
C ASN A 127 3.68 8.34 19.31
N THR A 128 4.91 8.45 19.77
CA THR A 128 5.26 8.78 21.17
C THR A 128 5.81 10.20 21.32
N SER A 129 5.83 10.97 20.21
CA SER A 129 6.29 12.36 20.20
C SER A 129 5.17 13.34 20.57
N ASP A 130 5.54 14.55 20.87
CA ASP A 130 4.66 15.70 21.15
C ASP A 130 4.06 16.35 19.88
N ARG A 131 4.33 15.77 18.69
CA ARG A 131 3.89 16.30 17.39
C ARG A 131 3.05 15.27 16.64
N SER A 132 2.03 15.74 15.95
CA SER A 132 1.27 14.93 15.00
C SER A 132 2.14 14.60 13.76
N ARG A 133 1.87 13.46 13.13
CA ARG A 133 2.52 13.04 11.90
C ARG A 133 1.47 12.74 10.83
N ARG A 134 1.55 13.45 9.71
CA ARG A 134 0.66 13.29 8.55
C ARG A 134 1.44 12.76 7.35
N LEU A 135 0.86 11.77 6.70
CA LEU A 135 1.40 11.11 5.51
C LEU A 135 0.26 10.94 4.50
N MET A 136 0.37 11.60 3.36
CA MET A 136 -0.63 11.54 2.29
C MET A 136 -0.27 10.44 1.31
N PHE A 137 -1.15 9.47 1.14
CA PHE A 137 -0.97 8.40 0.17
C PHE A 137 -1.80 8.61 -1.10
N PHE A 138 -1.19 8.25 -2.22
CA PHE A 138 -1.81 8.05 -3.52
C PHE A 138 -1.56 6.61 -3.92
N GLU A 139 -2.58 5.79 -3.88
CA GLU A 139 -2.47 4.41 -4.32
C GLU A 139 -2.72 4.35 -5.83
N MET A 140 -1.77 3.76 -6.56
CA MET A 140 -1.75 3.74 -8.02
C MET A 140 -1.59 2.30 -8.51
N THR A 141 -2.23 2.00 -9.65
CA THR A 141 -2.14 0.70 -10.29
C THR A 141 -1.78 0.85 -11.77
N ALA A 142 -1.21 -0.20 -12.36
CA ALA A 142 -1.21 -0.32 -13.80
C ALA A 142 -2.65 -0.34 -14.33
N SER A 143 -2.88 0.20 -15.54
CA SER A 143 -4.25 0.27 -16.10
C SER A 143 -4.80 -1.10 -16.47
N ASP A 144 -3.97 -2.13 -16.62
CA ASP A 144 -4.33 -3.52 -16.86
C ASP A 144 -4.51 -4.36 -15.57
N ALA A 145 -4.38 -3.71 -14.40
CA ALA A 145 -4.71 -4.28 -13.10
C ALA A 145 -6.17 -3.98 -12.76
N PHE A 146 -6.99 -5.02 -12.67
CA PHE A 146 -8.41 -4.93 -12.38
C PHE A 146 -8.71 -5.49 -10.97
N PRO A 147 -9.62 -4.85 -10.20
CA PRO A 147 -9.97 -5.35 -8.87
C PRO A 147 -10.71 -6.69 -8.96
N ILE A 148 -10.38 -7.60 -8.04
CA ILE A 148 -11.07 -8.88 -7.86
C ILE A 148 -12.20 -8.69 -6.84
N ILE A 149 -13.24 -9.50 -6.92
CA ILE A 149 -14.36 -9.53 -5.95
C ILE A 149 -13.80 -9.68 -4.52
N GLY A 150 -14.34 -8.90 -3.60
CA GLY A 150 -13.85 -8.80 -2.22
C GLY A 150 -12.81 -7.71 -2.00
N SER A 151 -12.30 -7.08 -3.06
CA SER A 151 -11.51 -5.85 -2.94
C SER A 151 -12.32 -4.77 -2.23
N MET A 152 -11.69 -4.04 -1.32
CA MET A 152 -12.33 -2.94 -0.58
C MET A 152 -12.75 -1.77 -1.49
N ASP A 153 -12.24 -1.71 -2.72
CA ASP A 153 -12.68 -0.72 -3.71
C ASP A 153 -13.93 -1.19 -4.43
N ALA A 154 -14.97 -0.43 -4.26
CA ALA A 154 -16.17 -0.59 -5.05
C ALA A 154 -15.89 -0.21 -6.51
N PHE A 155 -15.73 -1.19 -7.36
CA PHE A 155 -15.78 -1.03 -8.81
C PHE A 155 -17.24 -0.68 -9.19
N LYS A 156 -17.49 0.60 -9.43
CA LYS A 156 -18.85 1.07 -9.74
C LYS A 156 -19.27 0.71 -11.18
N ASN A 157 -18.46 1.09 -12.15
CA ASN A 157 -18.63 0.82 -13.57
C ASN A 157 -17.35 1.18 -14.34
N MET A 158 -17.28 0.82 -15.61
CA MET A 158 -16.10 1.08 -16.46
C MET A 158 -15.86 2.57 -16.67
N GLU A 159 -16.90 3.40 -16.79
CA GLU A 159 -16.72 4.84 -16.97
C GLU A 159 -16.00 5.47 -15.77
N HIS A 160 -16.46 5.17 -14.54
CA HIS A 160 -15.78 5.63 -13.33
C HIS A 160 -14.35 5.12 -13.23
N PHE A 161 -14.13 3.85 -13.60
CA PHE A 161 -12.81 3.23 -13.61
C PHE A 161 -11.87 3.91 -14.61
N ASP A 162 -12.35 4.28 -15.79
CA ASP A 162 -11.58 4.96 -16.83
C ASP A 162 -11.27 6.43 -16.48
N GLN A 163 -12.16 7.10 -15.76
CA GLN A 163 -11.92 8.48 -15.28
C GLN A 163 -10.74 8.59 -14.30
N GLN A 164 -10.30 7.48 -13.72
CA GLN A 164 -9.17 7.45 -12.79
C GLN A 164 -7.81 7.35 -13.48
N ILE A 165 -7.73 7.30 -14.80
CA ILE A 165 -6.47 7.25 -15.54
C ILE A 165 -5.69 8.56 -15.33
N LEU A 166 -4.47 8.44 -14.82
CA LEU A 166 -3.56 9.57 -14.60
C LEU A 166 -2.67 9.85 -15.80
N CYS A 167 -2.28 8.80 -16.52
CA CYS A 167 -1.50 8.87 -17.76
C CYS A 167 -1.61 7.57 -18.55
N GLY A 168 -1.31 7.65 -19.84
CA GLY A 168 -1.39 6.54 -20.79
C GLY A 168 -2.82 6.27 -21.26
N GLU A 169 -3.09 5.04 -21.62
CA GLU A 169 -4.33 4.60 -22.27
C GLU A 169 -5.18 3.76 -21.32
N LYS A 170 -6.49 3.74 -21.59
CA LYS A 170 -7.38 2.78 -20.94
C LYS A 170 -7.12 1.38 -21.52
N ILE A 171 -7.17 0.39 -20.66
CA ILE A 171 -6.99 -1.02 -21.02
C ILE A 171 -8.28 -1.75 -20.66
N ILE A 172 -8.75 -2.59 -21.57
CA ILE A 172 -9.93 -3.46 -21.36
C ILE A 172 -9.54 -4.93 -21.17
N GLU A 173 -8.26 -5.26 -21.42
CA GLU A 173 -7.73 -6.60 -21.28
C GLU A 173 -6.92 -6.69 -19.98
N PRO A 174 -7.42 -7.39 -18.93
CA PRO A 174 -6.69 -7.53 -17.69
C PRO A 174 -5.46 -8.42 -17.88
N ARG A 175 -4.32 -8.00 -17.37
CA ARG A 175 -3.14 -8.85 -17.26
C ARG A 175 -3.29 -9.71 -15.99
N LEU A 176 -3.13 -11.01 -16.16
CA LEU A 176 -3.20 -11.96 -15.05
C LEU A 176 -1.79 -12.33 -14.60
N SER A 177 -1.48 -12.13 -13.34
CA SER A 177 -0.25 -12.62 -12.71
C SER A 177 -0.51 -13.90 -11.92
N ASN A 178 0.47 -14.80 -11.91
CA ASN A 178 0.40 -16.01 -11.10
C ASN A 178 0.71 -15.71 -9.63
N ILE A 179 -0.22 -15.04 -8.97
CA ILE A 179 -0.12 -14.67 -7.56
C ILE A 179 -1.19 -15.42 -6.80
N HIS A 180 -0.78 -16.10 -5.71
CA HIS A 180 -1.72 -16.73 -4.80
C HIS A 180 -2.39 -15.65 -3.94
N LEU A 181 -3.64 -15.36 -4.23
CA LEU A 181 -4.46 -14.38 -3.51
C LEU A 181 -5.48 -15.06 -2.61
N ARG A 182 -5.79 -14.40 -1.50
CA ARG A 182 -6.96 -14.71 -0.67
C ARG A 182 -7.94 -13.56 -0.74
N ILE A 183 -9.22 -13.86 -0.77
CA ILE A 183 -10.29 -12.84 -0.71
C ILE A 183 -10.34 -12.31 0.73
N PRO A 184 -10.40 -10.97 0.96
CA PRO A 184 -10.48 -10.39 2.29
C PRO A 184 -11.88 -10.55 2.92
N GLN A 185 -12.37 -11.77 2.96
CA GLN A 185 -13.68 -12.18 3.43
C GLN A 185 -13.57 -13.53 4.17
N PRO A 186 -14.47 -13.85 5.10
CA PRO A 186 -15.40 -12.91 5.77
C PRO A 186 -14.66 -11.91 6.69
N GLN A 187 -15.29 -10.80 6.99
CA GLN A 187 -14.83 -9.79 7.94
C GLN A 187 -15.65 -9.84 9.22
#